data_da2a9199f479abde20d7d45b4ba7fe04
#
_entry.id   da2a9199f479abde20d7d45b4ba7fe04
#
_cell.length_a   1.000
_cell.length_b   1.000
_cell.length_c   1.000
_cell.angle_alpha   90.00
_cell.angle_beta   90.00
_cell.angle_gamma   90.00
#
_symmetry.space_group_name_H-M   'P 1'
#
loop_
_entity.id
_entity.type
_entity.pdbx_description
1 polymer ?
#
loop_
_entity_poly.entity_id
_entity_poly.type
_entity_poly.pdbx_seq_one_letter_code
_entity_poly.pdbx_strand_id
1 'polypeptide(L)'
;MKERYHLLDALRGFAIYHVIIFHFLYDVYVVYGLNLDWPYQTWVQLWQRNGCGLFVLVSGMVFALGRNTFKRGLQLQILGLIITLATYVFAPSEVIYYGILTFFGSAMWLTLLVKVFLQRIPAILGMLASVVCYVLAKDVAMGVASFFGRKLFEFPEWLYQNCFAILGFHSNTFYSSDYVPLLPHIFLFWFGMYLFAWLRERKLTHLLTGGNYKIFTWPGTHSLEIYILHQPILMGLCYVIFGRTP
;
A
#
# COMPACT_ATOMS: atom_id res chain seq x y z
N MET A 1 -12.09 28.33 7.74
CA MET A 1 -11.92 27.25 6.74
C MET A 1 -10.88 26.28 7.26
N LYS A 2 -11.10 24.94 7.15
CA LYS A 2 -10.03 23.99 7.50
C LYS A 2 -8.90 24.15 6.50
N GLU A 3 -7.68 24.38 6.99
CA GLU A 3 -6.48 24.39 6.16
C GLU A 3 -6.35 23.06 5.43
N ARG A 4 -6.15 23.13 4.12
CA ARG A 4 -5.96 21.94 3.28
C ARG A 4 -4.47 21.69 3.09
N TYR A 5 -4.03 20.46 3.30
CA TYR A 5 -2.64 20.04 3.16
C TYR A 5 -2.35 19.60 1.72
N HIS A 6 -2.17 20.58 0.81
CA HIS A 6 -1.96 20.34 -0.62
C HIS A 6 -0.75 19.45 -0.93
N LEU A 7 0.31 19.53 -0.11
CA LEU A 7 1.47 18.67 -0.28
C LEU A 7 1.13 17.19 -0.10
N LEU A 8 0.25 16.84 0.86
CA LEU A 8 -0.20 15.45 1.04
C LEU A 8 -1.04 14.97 -0.15
N ASP A 9 -1.90 15.83 -0.69
CA ASP A 9 -2.65 15.51 -1.91
C ASP A 9 -1.68 15.35 -3.10
N ALA A 10 -0.66 16.21 -3.23
CA ALA A 10 0.34 16.09 -4.29
C ALA A 10 1.18 14.82 -4.20
N LEU A 11 1.62 14.44 -2.99
CA LEU A 11 2.36 13.19 -2.76
C LEU A 11 1.52 11.95 -3.09
N ARG A 12 0.21 11.97 -2.76
CA ARG A 12 -0.70 10.89 -3.15
C ARG A 12 -0.87 10.81 -4.66
N GLY A 13 -1.00 11.96 -5.34
CA GLY A 13 -1.09 12.00 -6.79
C GLY A 13 0.20 11.54 -7.47
N PHE A 14 1.35 11.89 -6.93
CA PHE A 14 2.64 11.38 -7.39
C PHE A 14 2.71 9.86 -7.24
N ALA A 15 2.31 9.32 -6.09
CA ALA A 15 2.27 7.88 -5.85
C ALA A 15 1.29 7.16 -6.81
N ILE A 16 0.13 7.75 -7.12
CA ILE A 16 -0.82 7.20 -8.10
C ILE A 16 -0.21 7.12 -9.52
N TYR A 17 0.54 8.13 -9.94
CA TYR A 17 1.24 8.04 -11.23
C TYR A 17 2.23 6.87 -11.26
N HIS A 18 2.98 6.65 -10.17
CA HIS A 18 3.86 5.47 -10.07
C HIS A 18 3.08 4.17 -10.23
N VAL A 19 1.93 4.04 -9.57
CA VAL A 19 1.07 2.86 -9.67
C VAL A 19 0.62 2.65 -11.13
N ILE A 20 0.08 3.69 -11.79
CA ILE A 20 -0.42 3.58 -13.17
C ILE A 20 0.70 3.18 -14.13
N ILE A 21 1.86 3.84 -14.07
CA ILE A 21 2.98 3.55 -14.96
C ILE A 21 3.51 2.13 -14.70
N PHE A 22 3.63 1.74 -13.43
CA PHE A 22 4.08 0.39 -13.07
C PHE A 22 3.16 -0.68 -13.63
N HIS A 23 1.84 -0.55 -13.43
CA HIS A 23 0.86 -1.51 -13.91
C HIS A 23 0.79 -1.54 -15.45
N PHE A 24 0.89 -0.39 -16.11
CA PHE A 24 0.97 -0.36 -17.56
C PHE A 24 2.18 -1.17 -18.09
N LEU A 25 3.36 -0.97 -17.51
CA LEU A 25 4.56 -1.71 -17.90
C LEU A 25 4.46 -3.20 -17.52
N TYR A 26 3.83 -3.52 -16.38
CA TYR A 26 3.56 -4.89 -16.00
C TYR A 26 2.64 -5.58 -17.02
N ASP A 27 1.56 -4.93 -17.42
CA ASP A 27 0.66 -5.45 -18.45
C ASP A 27 1.45 -5.72 -19.76
N VAL A 28 2.19 -4.74 -20.25
CA VAL A 28 2.96 -4.84 -21.50
C VAL A 28 4.01 -5.94 -21.42
N TYR A 29 4.80 -6.00 -20.37
CA TYR A 29 5.94 -6.89 -20.28
C TYR A 29 5.56 -8.30 -19.83
N VAL A 30 4.69 -8.42 -18.84
CA VAL A 30 4.35 -9.71 -18.21
C VAL A 30 3.08 -10.28 -18.81
N VAL A 31 1.97 -9.54 -18.75
CA VAL A 31 0.66 -10.05 -19.18
C VAL A 31 0.64 -10.29 -20.69
N TYR A 32 1.22 -9.37 -21.49
CA TYR A 32 1.36 -9.52 -22.95
C TYR A 32 2.65 -10.23 -23.39
N GLY A 33 3.53 -10.56 -22.45
CA GLY A 33 4.66 -11.47 -22.64
C GLY A 33 5.87 -10.88 -23.38
N LEU A 34 6.06 -9.55 -23.40
CA LEU A 34 7.22 -8.94 -24.07
C LEU A 34 8.54 -9.16 -23.32
N ASN A 35 8.50 -9.23 -21.98
CA ASN A 35 9.65 -9.49 -21.14
C ASN A 35 9.24 -10.04 -19.76
N LEU A 36 9.22 -11.35 -19.63
CA LEU A 36 8.79 -12.03 -18.39
C LEU A 36 9.77 -11.83 -17.22
N ASP A 37 11.02 -11.49 -17.50
CA ASP A 37 12.05 -11.26 -16.47
C ASP A 37 12.00 -9.85 -15.88
N TRP A 38 11.21 -8.94 -16.49
CA TRP A 38 11.13 -7.54 -16.06
C TRP A 38 10.81 -7.36 -14.57
N PRO A 39 9.82 -8.06 -13.97
CA PRO A 39 9.47 -7.87 -12.54
C PRO A 39 10.58 -8.31 -11.58
N TYR A 40 11.47 -9.19 -12.04
CA TYR A 40 12.55 -9.73 -11.19
C TYR A 40 13.78 -8.83 -11.17
N GLN A 41 13.84 -7.79 -11.99
CA GLN A 41 14.93 -6.83 -11.97
C GLN A 41 14.93 -6.03 -10.66
N THR A 42 16.11 -5.88 -10.05
CA THR A 42 16.27 -5.22 -8.75
C THR A 42 15.69 -3.80 -8.72
N TRP A 43 15.91 -3.01 -9.77
CA TRP A 43 15.40 -1.64 -9.85
C TRP A 43 13.87 -1.59 -9.95
N VAL A 44 13.24 -2.57 -10.61
CA VAL A 44 11.78 -2.70 -10.73
C VAL A 44 11.16 -3.01 -9.37
N GLN A 45 11.74 -3.97 -8.66
CA GLN A 45 11.32 -4.33 -7.29
C GLN A 45 11.47 -3.14 -6.32
N LEU A 46 12.57 -2.40 -6.42
CA LEU A 46 12.78 -1.19 -5.64
C LEU A 46 11.76 -0.10 -6.00
N TRP A 47 11.46 0.08 -7.28
CA TRP A 47 10.45 1.03 -7.73
C TRP A 47 9.07 0.68 -7.18
N GLN A 48 8.60 -0.56 -7.36
CA GLN A 48 7.33 -1.04 -6.84
C GLN A 48 7.22 -0.82 -5.32
N ARG A 49 8.25 -1.26 -4.59
CA ARG A 49 8.30 -1.13 -3.12
C ARG A 49 8.22 0.31 -2.66
N ASN A 50 8.99 1.21 -3.30
CA ASN A 50 9.01 2.62 -2.92
C ASN A 50 7.71 3.34 -3.30
N GLY A 51 7.13 3.06 -4.47
CA GLY A 51 5.85 3.62 -4.89
C GLY A 51 4.70 3.23 -3.97
N CYS A 52 4.57 1.94 -3.68
CA CYS A 52 3.61 1.41 -2.71
C CYS A 52 3.88 1.99 -1.31
N GLY A 53 5.15 2.00 -0.87
CA GLY A 53 5.56 2.52 0.43
C GLY A 53 5.20 4.00 0.62
N LEU A 54 5.42 4.84 -0.39
CA LEU A 54 5.02 6.25 -0.35
C LEU A 54 3.51 6.39 -0.17
N PHE A 55 2.71 5.61 -0.90
CA PHE A 55 1.26 5.67 -0.80
C PHE A 55 0.76 5.24 0.58
N VAL A 56 1.35 4.18 1.17
CA VAL A 56 1.07 3.71 2.52
C VAL A 56 1.44 4.78 3.57
N LEU A 57 2.64 5.36 3.48
CA LEU A 57 3.14 6.39 4.40
C LEU A 57 2.22 7.61 4.41
N VAL A 58 1.91 8.17 3.23
CA VAL A 58 1.05 9.36 3.12
C VAL A 58 -0.37 9.04 3.60
N SER A 59 -0.88 7.82 3.37
CA SER A 59 -2.18 7.39 3.89
C SER A 59 -2.19 7.33 5.42
N GLY A 60 -1.09 6.93 6.05
CA GLY A 60 -0.88 7.02 7.50
C GLY A 60 -0.92 8.47 8.00
N MET A 61 -0.26 9.41 7.30
CA MET A 61 -0.29 10.83 7.66
C MET A 61 -1.71 11.40 7.64
N VAL A 62 -2.51 11.08 6.63
CA VAL A 62 -3.89 11.59 6.51
C VAL A 62 -4.91 10.84 7.37
N PHE A 63 -4.54 9.71 7.97
CA PHE A 63 -5.42 8.90 8.79
C PHE A 63 -6.04 9.71 9.94
N ALA A 64 -5.24 10.51 10.65
CA ALA A 64 -5.66 11.35 11.76
C ALA A 64 -6.64 12.47 11.35
N LEU A 65 -6.69 12.85 10.08
CA LEU A 65 -7.58 13.87 9.52
C LEU A 65 -8.94 13.31 9.14
N GLY A 66 -9.04 11.97 9.03
CA GLY A 66 -10.24 11.27 8.58
C GLY A 66 -11.33 11.25 9.65
N ARG A 67 -12.60 11.32 9.19
CA ARG A 67 -13.78 11.08 10.01
C ARG A 67 -14.37 9.72 9.65
N ASN A 68 -15.11 9.10 10.58
CA ASN A 68 -15.79 7.82 10.33
C ASN A 68 -14.86 6.71 9.82
N THR A 69 -13.69 6.55 10.46
CA THR A 69 -12.64 5.63 10.05
C THR A 69 -13.13 4.19 9.88
N PHE A 70 -14.04 3.73 10.75
CA PHE A 70 -14.62 2.39 10.64
C PHE A 70 -15.39 2.20 9.32
N LYS A 71 -16.27 3.16 8.97
CA LYS A 71 -17.04 3.10 7.70
C LYS A 71 -16.12 3.15 6.48
N ARG A 72 -15.08 3.99 6.52
CA ARG A 72 -14.08 4.05 5.44
C ARG A 72 -13.32 2.74 5.30
N GLY A 73 -12.91 2.14 6.43
CA GLY A 73 -12.29 0.81 6.42
C GLY A 73 -13.21 -0.25 5.79
N LEU A 74 -14.51 -0.24 6.15
CA LEU A 74 -15.50 -1.15 5.56
C LEU A 74 -15.66 -0.94 4.05
N GLN A 75 -15.75 0.31 3.59
CA GLN A 75 -15.81 0.63 2.15
C GLN A 75 -14.60 0.08 1.40
N LEU A 76 -13.38 0.24 1.95
CA LEU A 76 -12.16 -0.25 1.34
C LEU A 76 -12.10 -1.78 1.32
N GLN A 77 -12.60 -2.48 2.36
CA GLN A 77 -12.72 -3.94 2.36
C GLN A 77 -13.69 -4.44 1.30
N ILE A 78 -14.86 -3.79 1.17
CA ILE A 78 -15.84 -4.15 0.14
C ILE A 78 -15.26 -3.95 -1.26
N LEU A 79 -14.60 -2.82 -1.50
CA LEU A 79 -13.96 -2.55 -2.79
C LEU A 79 -12.81 -3.53 -3.07
N GLY A 80 -12.01 -3.88 -2.06
CA GLY A 80 -10.97 -4.91 -2.18
C GLY A 80 -11.55 -6.26 -2.55
N LEU A 81 -12.67 -6.67 -1.93
CA LEU A 81 -13.37 -7.90 -2.27
C LEU A 81 -13.94 -7.87 -3.70
N ILE A 82 -14.50 -6.74 -4.13
CA ILE A 82 -14.98 -6.57 -5.52
C ILE A 82 -13.82 -6.75 -6.51
N ILE A 83 -12.64 -6.19 -6.25
CA ILE A 83 -11.46 -6.36 -7.10
C ILE A 83 -11.04 -7.83 -7.12
N THR A 84 -10.98 -8.50 -5.97
CA THR A 84 -10.67 -9.94 -5.90
C THR A 84 -11.64 -10.75 -6.75
N LEU A 85 -12.94 -10.53 -6.61
CA LEU A 85 -13.97 -11.27 -7.39
C LEU A 85 -13.88 -10.94 -8.88
N ALA A 86 -13.65 -9.68 -9.24
CA ALA A 86 -13.50 -9.26 -10.62
C ALA A 86 -12.27 -9.91 -11.27
N THR A 87 -11.11 -9.88 -10.61
CA THR A 87 -9.89 -10.52 -11.13
C THR A 87 -10.02 -12.04 -11.17
N TYR A 88 -10.67 -12.65 -10.18
CA TYR A 88 -10.93 -14.10 -10.17
C TYR A 88 -11.77 -14.55 -11.39
N VAL A 89 -12.76 -13.74 -11.81
CA VAL A 89 -13.66 -14.07 -12.93
C VAL A 89 -13.04 -13.69 -14.27
N PHE A 90 -12.45 -12.50 -14.39
CA PHE A 90 -12.05 -11.94 -15.68
C PHE A 90 -10.56 -12.10 -16.00
N ALA A 91 -9.70 -12.32 -14.98
CA ALA A 91 -8.26 -12.50 -15.14
C ALA A 91 -7.73 -13.53 -14.12
N PRO A 92 -8.09 -14.83 -14.24
CA PRO A 92 -7.76 -15.86 -13.25
C PRO A 92 -6.25 -16.07 -13.03
N SER A 93 -5.42 -15.78 -14.04
CA SER A 93 -3.94 -15.82 -13.93
C SER A 93 -3.39 -14.68 -13.09
N GLU A 94 -4.15 -13.58 -12.95
CA GLU A 94 -3.74 -12.33 -12.28
C GLU A 94 -4.66 -12.00 -11.09
N VAL A 95 -5.13 -13.01 -10.37
CA VAL A 95 -6.03 -12.82 -9.21
C VAL A 95 -5.32 -11.97 -8.15
N ILE A 96 -6.06 -10.98 -7.64
CA ILE A 96 -5.60 -10.11 -6.56
C ILE A 96 -6.26 -10.52 -5.25
N TYR A 97 -5.50 -11.20 -4.38
CA TYR A 97 -5.87 -11.44 -2.99
C TYR A 97 -5.14 -10.44 -2.09
N TYR A 98 -5.86 -9.84 -1.15
CA TYR A 98 -5.28 -8.93 -0.15
C TYR A 98 -4.45 -7.79 -0.76
N GLY A 99 -5.00 -7.14 -1.80
CA GLY A 99 -4.39 -5.95 -2.42
C GLY A 99 -4.44 -4.73 -1.50
N ILE A 100 -3.95 -3.59 -2.00
CA ILE A 100 -3.75 -2.37 -1.20
C ILE A 100 -5.03 -1.82 -0.56
N LEU A 101 -6.21 -2.00 -1.17
CA LEU A 101 -7.49 -1.58 -0.56
C LEU A 101 -7.82 -2.40 0.67
N THR A 102 -7.63 -3.73 0.60
CA THR A 102 -7.78 -4.64 1.74
C THR A 102 -6.78 -4.30 2.83
N PHE A 103 -5.53 -3.99 2.46
CA PHE A 103 -4.52 -3.50 3.40
C PHE A 103 -5.01 -2.24 4.13
N PHE A 104 -5.45 -1.20 3.42
CA PHE A 104 -5.89 0.05 4.07
C PHE A 104 -7.11 -0.15 4.97
N GLY A 105 -8.08 -0.96 4.55
CA GLY A 105 -9.23 -1.30 5.38
C GLY A 105 -8.81 -1.97 6.69
N SER A 106 -7.94 -2.99 6.59
CA SER A 106 -7.39 -3.72 7.74
C SER A 106 -6.51 -2.83 8.62
N ALA A 107 -5.65 -2.00 8.02
CA ALA A 107 -4.80 -1.06 8.75
C ALA A 107 -5.62 -0.03 9.54
N MET A 108 -6.70 0.49 8.95
CA MET A 108 -7.62 1.41 9.64
C MET A 108 -8.30 0.73 10.83
N TRP A 109 -8.80 -0.49 10.67
CA TRP A 109 -9.47 -1.21 11.76
C TRP A 109 -8.49 -1.61 12.86
N LEU A 110 -7.31 -2.14 12.50
CA LEU A 110 -6.29 -2.46 13.50
C LEU A 110 -5.85 -1.21 14.26
N THR A 111 -5.62 -0.10 13.55
CA THR A 111 -5.24 1.17 14.19
C THR A 111 -6.33 1.67 15.14
N LEU A 112 -7.63 1.53 14.80
CA LEU A 112 -8.73 1.86 15.69
C LEU A 112 -8.73 0.97 16.93
N LEU A 113 -8.52 -0.33 16.78
CA LEU A 113 -8.49 -1.30 17.88
C LEU A 113 -7.41 -0.97 18.91
N VAL A 114 -6.20 -0.64 18.42
CA VAL A 114 -5.05 -0.34 19.29
C VAL A 114 -4.84 1.15 19.53
N LYS A 115 -5.78 2.02 19.13
CA LYS A 115 -5.67 3.48 19.17
C LYS A 115 -5.25 4.01 20.53
N VAL A 116 -5.85 3.49 21.60
CA VAL A 116 -5.61 3.95 22.99
C VAL A 116 -4.13 3.75 23.38
N PHE A 117 -3.52 2.64 22.92
CA PHE A 117 -2.11 2.35 23.17
C PHE A 117 -1.22 3.26 22.30
N LEU A 118 -1.51 3.38 21.01
CA LEU A 118 -0.72 4.19 20.09
C LEU A 118 -0.69 5.66 20.50
N GLN A 119 -1.79 6.20 21.02
CA GLN A 119 -1.88 7.60 21.46
C GLN A 119 -1.08 7.91 22.72
N ARG A 120 -0.67 6.90 23.51
CA ARG A 120 0.18 7.07 24.71
C ARG A 120 1.66 7.16 24.37
N ILE A 121 2.05 6.78 23.16
CA ILE A 121 3.43 6.76 22.72
C ILE A 121 3.79 8.16 22.18
N PRO A 122 4.84 8.83 22.68
CA PRO A 122 5.34 10.08 22.11
C PRO A 122 5.66 9.91 20.62
N ALA A 123 5.37 10.93 19.80
CA ALA A 123 5.45 10.81 18.34
C ALA A 123 6.83 10.35 17.83
N ILE A 124 7.91 10.87 18.39
CA ILE A 124 9.28 10.46 18.01
C ILE A 124 9.53 8.99 18.33
N LEU A 125 9.15 8.52 19.53
CA LEU A 125 9.32 7.13 19.91
C LEU A 125 8.45 6.21 19.03
N GLY A 126 7.24 6.64 18.68
CA GLY A 126 6.36 5.92 17.75
C GLY A 126 6.97 5.81 16.36
N MET A 127 7.59 6.87 15.84
CA MET A 127 8.33 6.80 14.56
C MET A 127 9.49 5.81 14.63
N LEU A 128 10.33 5.89 15.65
CA LEU A 128 11.48 4.99 15.82
C LEU A 128 11.05 3.53 15.97
N ALA A 129 10.05 3.27 16.81
CA ALA A 129 9.48 1.93 17.00
C ALA A 129 8.91 1.38 15.67
N SER A 130 8.21 2.23 14.91
CA SER A 130 7.66 1.82 13.60
C SER A 130 8.76 1.42 12.61
N VAL A 131 9.88 2.17 12.56
CA VAL A 131 11.02 1.82 11.70
C VAL A 131 11.63 0.49 12.13
N VAL A 132 11.89 0.31 13.43
CA VAL A 132 12.45 -0.94 13.96
C VAL A 132 11.54 -2.13 13.66
N CYS A 133 10.24 -2.00 13.94
CA CYS A 133 9.27 -3.05 13.65
C CYS A 133 9.14 -3.34 12.15
N TYR A 134 9.19 -2.32 11.30
CA TYR A 134 9.21 -2.50 9.85
C TYR A 134 10.41 -3.32 9.40
N VAL A 135 11.62 -2.96 9.86
CA VAL A 135 12.86 -3.69 9.53
C VAL A 135 12.81 -5.13 10.02
N LEU A 136 12.28 -5.38 11.22
CA LEU A 136 12.15 -6.74 11.78
C LEU A 136 11.12 -7.59 11.01
N ALA A 137 10.05 -6.97 10.53
CA ALA A 137 8.96 -7.68 9.86
C ALA A 137 9.09 -7.75 8.34
N LYS A 138 10.09 -7.09 7.72
CA LYS A 138 10.22 -7.03 6.25
C LYS A 138 10.39 -8.40 5.58
N ASP A 139 10.98 -9.36 6.28
CA ASP A 139 11.28 -10.69 5.78
C ASP A 139 10.29 -11.76 6.32
N VAL A 140 9.14 -11.33 6.86
CA VAL A 140 8.10 -12.19 7.39
C VAL A 140 7.62 -13.22 6.37
N ALA A 141 7.47 -12.83 5.12
CA ALA A 141 7.09 -13.74 4.02
C ALA A 141 8.15 -14.83 3.75
N MET A 142 9.40 -14.62 4.18
CA MET A 142 10.50 -15.60 4.06
C MET A 142 10.63 -16.49 5.30
N GLY A 143 9.72 -16.41 6.27
CA GLY A 143 9.74 -17.22 7.47
C GLY A 143 10.64 -16.70 8.59
N VAL A 144 11.21 -15.50 8.46
CA VAL A 144 12.22 -15.02 9.40
C VAL A 144 11.97 -13.58 9.83
N ALA A 145 12.36 -13.25 11.06
CA ALA A 145 12.62 -11.88 11.48
C ALA A 145 14.13 -11.62 11.34
N SER A 146 14.46 -10.57 10.61
CA SER A 146 15.84 -10.20 10.35
C SER A 146 16.13 -8.74 10.73
N PHE A 147 17.40 -8.46 11.07
CA PHE A 147 17.87 -7.11 11.30
C PHE A 147 19.21 -6.90 10.60
N PHE A 148 19.27 -5.97 9.66
CA PHE A 148 20.45 -5.71 8.80
C PHE A 148 21.06 -6.99 8.20
N GLY A 149 20.20 -7.90 7.66
CA GLY A 149 20.63 -9.14 7.03
C GLY A 149 21.01 -10.28 8.00
N ARG A 150 20.96 -10.04 9.32
CA ARG A 150 21.15 -11.09 10.32
C ARG A 150 19.79 -11.63 10.75
N LYS A 151 19.61 -12.94 10.59
CA LYS A 151 18.44 -13.66 11.09
C LYS A 151 18.45 -13.62 12.63
N LEU A 152 17.34 -13.17 13.21
CA LEU A 152 17.15 -13.12 14.67
C LEU A 152 16.39 -14.34 15.16
N PHE A 153 15.27 -14.69 14.49
CA PHE A 153 14.51 -15.90 14.79
C PHE A 153 13.69 -16.35 13.57
N GLU A 154 13.22 -17.60 13.60
CA GLU A 154 12.30 -18.16 12.62
C GLU A 154 10.88 -18.18 13.17
N PHE A 155 9.93 -17.82 12.32
CA PHE A 155 8.53 -17.96 12.68
C PHE A 155 8.09 -19.41 12.59
N PRO A 156 7.18 -19.87 13.47
CA PRO A 156 6.66 -21.24 13.42
C PRO A 156 5.98 -21.56 12.09
N GLU A 157 6.24 -22.74 11.54
CA GLU A 157 5.71 -23.19 10.24
C GLU A 157 4.17 -23.16 10.15
N TRP A 158 3.47 -23.39 11.27
CA TRP A 158 2.01 -23.38 11.30
C TRP A 158 1.39 -22.03 10.93
N LEU A 159 2.14 -20.92 11.03
CA LEU A 159 1.69 -19.60 10.59
C LEU A 159 1.61 -19.52 9.07
N TYR A 160 2.40 -20.33 8.33
CA TYR A 160 2.50 -20.26 6.87
C TYR A 160 1.42 -21.08 6.16
N GLN A 161 0.25 -21.16 6.79
CA GLN A 161 -0.98 -21.59 6.18
C GLN A 161 -1.69 -20.38 5.57
N ASN A 162 -2.39 -20.57 4.43
CA ASN A 162 -2.96 -19.44 3.66
C ASN A 162 -4.00 -18.60 4.44
N CYS A 163 -4.55 -19.11 5.55
CA CYS A 163 -5.45 -18.35 6.41
C CYS A 163 -4.81 -17.11 7.07
N PHE A 164 -3.50 -17.07 7.19
CA PHE A 164 -2.75 -15.92 7.73
C PHE A 164 -2.12 -15.03 6.64
N ALA A 165 -2.42 -15.29 5.36
CA ALA A 165 -1.86 -14.51 4.26
C ALA A 165 -2.16 -13.01 4.37
N ILE A 166 -3.32 -12.61 4.88
CA ILE A 166 -3.63 -11.19 5.10
C ILE A 166 -2.60 -10.49 6.03
N LEU A 167 -1.98 -11.23 6.95
CA LEU A 167 -0.95 -10.71 7.85
C LEU A 167 0.45 -10.71 7.24
N GLY A 168 0.69 -11.48 6.17
CA GLY A 168 2.00 -11.65 5.55
C GLY A 168 2.57 -13.06 5.68
N PHE A 169 1.90 -13.97 6.41
CA PHE A 169 2.28 -15.36 6.55
C PHE A 169 1.52 -16.20 5.53
N HIS A 170 2.17 -16.59 4.44
CA HIS A 170 1.55 -17.38 3.38
C HIS A 170 2.40 -18.56 2.97
N SER A 171 1.78 -19.60 2.43
CA SER A 171 2.49 -20.76 1.90
C SER A 171 3.23 -20.39 0.59
N ASN A 172 4.17 -21.26 0.18
CA ASN A 172 4.90 -21.12 -1.08
C ASN A 172 3.99 -21.28 -2.32
N THR A 173 2.77 -21.81 -2.15
CA THR A 173 1.77 -21.96 -3.21
C THR A 173 0.83 -20.78 -3.31
N PHE A 174 0.90 -19.83 -2.39
CA PHE A 174 0.07 -18.61 -2.43
C PHE A 174 0.56 -17.68 -3.53
N TYR A 175 -0.35 -17.25 -4.38
CA TYR A 175 -0.08 -16.28 -5.43
C TYR A 175 -1.12 -15.16 -5.41
N SER A 176 -0.66 -13.94 -5.61
CA SER A 176 -1.50 -12.76 -5.83
C SER A 176 -0.67 -11.74 -6.60
N SER A 177 -1.20 -11.21 -7.69
CA SER A 177 -0.46 -10.29 -8.59
C SER A 177 -0.19 -8.90 -7.98
N ASP A 178 -1.05 -8.44 -7.06
CA ASP A 178 -0.85 -7.15 -6.34
C ASP A 178 -1.05 -7.35 -4.83
N TYR A 179 -0.16 -8.14 -4.22
CA TYR A 179 -0.23 -8.50 -2.82
C TYR A 179 0.41 -7.45 -1.91
N VAL A 180 -0.39 -6.92 -0.98
CA VAL A 180 0.08 -5.95 0.03
C VAL A 180 -0.36 -6.44 1.43
N PRO A 181 0.45 -7.28 2.08
CA PRO A 181 0.13 -7.81 3.40
C PRO A 181 0.17 -6.74 4.49
N LEU A 182 -0.51 -7.02 5.61
CA LEU A 182 -0.52 -6.11 6.74
C LEU A 182 0.89 -5.91 7.32
N LEU A 183 1.66 -7.00 7.49
CA LEU A 183 3.08 -6.92 7.85
C LEU A 183 3.95 -6.97 6.58
N PRO A 184 4.95 -6.12 6.45
CA PRO A 184 5.41 -5.07 7.38
C PRO A 184 4.70 -3.71 7.22
N HIS A 185 3.79 -3.54 6.25
CA HIS A 185 3.29 -2.24 5.79
C HIS A 185 2.51 -1.45 6.85
N ILE A 186 1.92 -2.12 7.86
CA ILE A 186 1.25 -1.44 8.97
C ILE A 186 2.20 -0.52 9.75
N PHE A 187 3.46 -0.90 9.90
CA PHE A 187 4.45 -0.09 10.59
C PHE A 187 4.82 1.16 9.80
N LEU A 188 4.85 1.07 8.47
CA LEU A 188 5.04 2.24 7.61
C LEU A 188 3.82 3.18 7.67
N PHE A 189 2.61 2.63 7.75
CA PHE A 189 1.38 3.40 7.97
C PHE A 189 1.42 4.12 9.34
N TRP A 190 1.82 3.43 10.41
CA TRP A 190 1.96 4.04 11.73
C TRP A 190 3.09 5.06 11.78
N PHE A 191 4.20 4.81 11.08
CA PHE A 191 5.24 5.84 10.92
C PHE A 191 4.67 7.13 10.34
N GLY A 192 3.90 7.06 9.25
CA GLY A 192 3.21 8.20 8.67
C GLY A 192 2.26 8.91 9.65
N MET A 193 1.50 8.13 10.43
CA MET A 193 0.61 8.66 11.47
C MET A 193 1.39 9.45 12.55
N TYR A 194 2.50 8.88 13.04
CA TYR A 194 3.34 9.54 14.04
C TYR A 194 4.11 10.73 13.46
N LEU A 195 4.55 10.65 12.20
CA LEU A 195 5.18 11.80 11.52
C LEU A 195 4.22 12.99 11.45
N PHE A 196 2.96 12.75 11.08
CA PHE A 196 1.95 13.82 11.09
C PHE A 196 1.69 14.36 12.50
N ALA A 197 1.63 13.49 13.52
CA ALA A 197 1.48 13.89 14.91
C ALA A 197 2.67 14.78 15.36
N TRP A 198 3.88 14.39 15.05
CA TRP A 198 5.09 15.15 15.35
C TRP A 198 5.11 16.53 14.67
N LEU A 199 4.77 16.59 13.37
CA LEU A 199 4.66 17.86 12.65
C LEU A 199 3.64 18.81 13.31
N ARG A 200 2.52 18.25 13.77
CA ARG A 200 1.47 19.01 14.48
C ARG A 200 1.95 19.51 15.84
N GLU A 201 2.63 18.68 16.63
CA GLU A 201 3.19 19.04 17.94
C GLU A 201 4.22 20.17 17.80
N ARG A 202 5.03 20.14 16.73
CA ARG A 202 6.05 21.15 16.42
C ARG A 202 5.50 22.37 15.68
N LYS A 203 4.18 22.44 15.42
CA LYS A 203 3.53 23.52 14.65
C LYS A 203 4.10 23.65 13.23
N LEU A 204 4.62 22.57 12.66
CA LEU A 204 5.21 22.52 11.32
C LEU A 204 4.23 22.12 10.23
N THR A 205 2.93 21.95 10.53
CA THR A 205 1.91 21.57 9.56
C THR A 205 1.74 22.58 8.42
N HIS A 206 2.16 23.84 8.59
CA HIS A 206 2.20 24.85 7.53
C HIS A 206 3.09 24.41 6.34
N LEU A 207 4.12 23.59 6.57
CA LEU A 207 4.95 23.03 5.50
C LEU A 207 4.16 22.11 4.55
N LEU A 208 3.02 21.57 5.00
CA LEU A 208 2.16 20.70 4.24
C LEU A 208 1.10 21.45 3.40
N THR A 209 0.94 22.76 3.61
CA THR A 209 -0.08 23.58 2.92
C THR A 209 0.38 24.05 1.55
N GLY A 210 1.70 24.04 1.28
CA GLY A 210 2.27 24.41 -0.01
C GLY A 210 2.08 23.33 -1.09
N GLY A 211 2.55 23.63 -2.30
CA GLY A 211 2.61 22.61 -3.37
C GLY A 211 1.28 22.34 -4.09
N ASN A 212 0.40 23.34 -4.22
CA ASN A 212 -0.85 23.18 -4.96
C ASN A 212 -0.61 23.12 -6.48
N TYR A 213 0.13 22.11 -6.93
CA TYR A 213 0.34 21.79 -8.33
C TYR A 213 -0.81 20.90 -8.79
N LYS A 214 -1.77 21.45 -9.57
CA LYS A 214 -2.99 20.75 -9.99
C LYS A 214 -2.73 19.39 -10.63
N ILE A 215 -1.63 19.25 -11.38
CA ILE A 215 -1.24 17.99 -12.01
C ILE A 215 -1.03 16.85 -11.01
N PHE A 216 -0.59 17.16 -9.79
CA PHE A 216 -0.40 16.16 -8.73
C PHE A 216 -1.54 16.18 -7.70
N THR A 217 -2.04 17.38 -7.33
CA THR A 217 -3.07 17.49 -6.30
C THR A 217 -4.42 16.94 -6.75
N TRP A 218 -4.78 17.09 -8.03
CA TRP A 218 -6.03 16.55 -8.55
C TRP A 218 -6.07 15.02 -8.51
N PRO A 219 -5.08 14.27 -9.04
CA PRO A 219 -5.07 12.81 -8.90
C PRO A 219 -5.00 12.35 -7.45
N GLY A 220 -4.30 13.08 -6.60
CA GLY A 220 -4.23 12.75 -5.17
C GLY A 220 -5.57 12.85 -4.45
N THR A 221 -6.43 13.79 -4.85
CA THR A 221 -7.78 13.92 -4.27
C THR A 221 -8.77 12.89 -4.80
N HIS A 222 -8.53 12.35 -6.00
CA HIS A 222 -9.34 11.32 -6.66
C HIS A 222 -8.62 9.96 -6.71
N SER A 223 -7.69 9.76 -5.78
CA SER A 223 -6.81 8.59 -5.82
C SER A 223 -7.52 7.26 -5.71
N LEU A 224 -8.67 7.18 -5.04
CA LEU A 224 -9.46 5.97 -4.92
C LEU A 224 -10.15 5.63 -6.25
N GLU A 225 -10.80 6.61 -6.86
CA GLU A 225 -11.50 6.45 -8.14
C GLU A 225 -10.50 6.08 -9.25
N ILE A 226 -9.37 6.77 -9.29
CA ILE A 226 -8.29 6.49 -10.24
C ILE A 226 -7.74 5.08 -10.00
N TYR A 227 -7.50 4.69 -8.74
CA TYR A 227 -7.00 3.36 -8.41
C TYR A 227 -7.97 2.25 -8.86
N ILE A 228 -9.28 2.43 -8.72
CA ILE A 228 -10.26 1.42 -9.15
C ILE A 228 -10.31 1.32 -10.68
N LEU A 229 -10.21 2.44 -11.38
CA LEU A 229 -10.42 2.51 -12.82
C LEU A 229 -9.17 2.28 -13.66
N HIS A 230 -7.94 2.43 -13.07
CA HIS A 230 -6.71 2.40 -13.87
C HIS A 230 -6.52 1.05 -14.59
N GLN A 231 -6.68 -0.07 -13.88
CA GLN A 231 -6.41 -1.40 -14.47
C GLN A 231 -7.39 -1.77 -15.61
N PRO A 232 -8.71 -1.61 -15.47
CA PRO A 232 -9.62 -1.79 -16.62
C PRO A 232 -9.28 -0.91 -17.81
N ILE A 233 -8.87 0.34 -17.57
CA ILE A 233 -8.47 1.27 -18.64
C ILE A 233 -7.18 0.83 -19.31
N LEU A 234 -6.16 0.44 -18.52
CA LEU A 234 -4.88 -0.03 -19.03
C LEU A 234 -5.03 -1.32 -19.84
N MET A 235 -5.80 -2.29 -19.35
CA MET A 235 -6.09 -3.53 -20.09
C MET A 235 -6.82 -3.25 -21.41
N GLY A 236 -7.80 -2.32 -21.41
CA GLY A 236 -8.46 -1.87 -22.63
C GLY A 236 -7.50 -1.19 -23.61
N LEU A 237 -6.57 -0.37 -23.10
CA LEU A 237 -5.53 0.27 -23.92
C LEU A 237 -4.58 -0.77 -24.53
N CYS A 238 -4.11 -1.72 -23.71
CA CYS A 238 -3.24 -2.81 -24.20
C CYS A 238 -3.97 -3.67 -25.24
N TYR A 239 -5.25 -3.96 -25.05
CA TYR A 239 -6.04 -4.67 -26.06
C TYR A 239 -6.05 -3.94 -27.41
N VAL A 240 -6.24 -2.60 -27.40
CA VAL A 240 -6.21 -1.79 -28.63
C VAL A 240 -4.81 -1.81 -29.28
N ILE A 241 -3.74 -1.76 -28.47
CA ILE A 241 -2.35 -1.75 -28.97
C ILE A 241 -1.94 -3.09 -29.56
N PHE A 242 -2.26 -4.19 -28.87
CA PHE A 242 -1.80 -5.53 -29.24
C PHE A 242 -2.81 -6.34 -30.07
N GLY A 243 -4.07 -5.87 -30.18
CA GLY A 243 -5.13 -6.49 -30.97
C GLY A 243 -5.58 -7.88 -30.50
N ARG A 244 -5.27 -8.24 -29.23
CA ARG A 244 -5.61 -9.52 -28.63
C ARG A 244 -5.81 -9.40 -27.12
N THR A 245 -6.57 -10.31 -26.54
CA THR A 245 -6.57 -10.56 -25.08
C THR A 245 -5.31 -11.32 -24.69
N PRO A 246 -4.78 -11.12 -23.50
CA PRO A 246 -3.63 -11.86 -22.98
C PRO A 246 -3.93 -13.35 -22.77
#